data_20b8d1c853568b64ed29a4f314bdfb46
#
_entry.id   20b8d1c853568b64ed29a4f314bdfb46
#
_cell.length_a   1.000
_cell.length_b   1.000
_cell.length_c   1.000
_cell.angle_alpha   90.00
_cell.angle_beta   90.00
_cell.angle_gamma   90.00
#
_symmetry.space_group_name_H-M   'P 1'
#
loop_
_entity.id
_entity.type
_entity.pdbx_description
1 polymer ?
#
loop_
_entity_poly.entity_id
_entity_poly.type
_entity_poly.pdbx_seq_one_letter_code
_entity_poly.pdbx_strand_id
1 'polypeptide(L)'
;MRNYAVFVFLKIHTALLVNQERRFLLMGKLIVIEGTDGSGKSTQFRLLTERVEREGHKFQKLVFPQYKEESSALIRMYLGGEFGSKPTDVSAYAASAFYAVDRYASYKKVWGEWYEQGGLVLSDRYTTSNAVHQASKEEGEKQGAFLKWLYEFEYDKLGLPCPDLVIYLDVPTDFTEMMMRGREAATNTHADIHEQDMEYLATCRRTGKAAAEYYGWTVIQCVKDGAMRSIEDIHEEIYRLVAECLEV
;
A
#
# COMPACT_ATOMS: atom_id res chain seq x y z
N MET A 1 -34.73 41.21 -3.27
CA MET A 1 -34.72 39.78 -2.89
C MET A 1 -33.68 38.95 -3.66
N ARG A 2 -33.39 39.21 -4.93
CA ARG A 2 -32.38 38.47 -5.72
C ARG A 2 -30.93 38.58 -5.20
N ASN A 3 -30.52 39.75 -4.73
CA ASN A 3 -29.15 39.99 -4.25
C ASN A 3 -28.81 39.32 -2.91
N TYR A 4 -29.81 39.07 -2.05
CA TYR A 4 -29.61 38.40 -0.76
C TYR A 4 -29.33 36.90 -0.92
N ALA A 5 -30.00 36.24 -1.86
CA ALA A 5 -29.80 34.85 -2.15
C ALA A 5 -28.41 34.54 -2.72
N VAL A 6 -27.90 35.41 -3.61
CA VAL A 6 -26.53 35.32 -4.18
C VAL A 6 -25.47 35.53 -3.10
N PHE A 7 -25.68 36.49 -2.17
CA PHE A 7 -24.75 36.77 -1.09
C PHE A 7 -24.68 35.61 -0.06
N VAL A 8 -25.83 35.03 0.26
CA VAL A 8 -25.89 33.84 1.13
C VAL A 8 -25.24 32.62 0.46
N PHE A 9 -25.47 32.41 -0.84
CA PHE A 9 -24.87 31.31 -1.61
C PHE A 9 -23.33 31.43 -1.67
N LEU A 10 -22.81 32.65 -1.93
CA LEU A 10 -21.39 32.94 -1.90
C LEU A 10 -20.75 32.72 -0.53
N LYS A 11 -21.38 33.16 0.55
CA LYS A 11 -20.89 32.92 1.91
C LYS A 11 -20.88 31.45 2.29
N ILE A 12 -21.89 30.70 1.92
CA ILE A 12 -21.97 29.24 2.17
C ILE A 12 -20.88 28.53 1.34
N HIS A 13 -20.71 28.94 0.08
CA HIS A 13 -19.69 28.33 -0.79
C HIS A 13 -18.26 28.64 -0.30
N THR A 14 -18.00 29.87 0.13
CA THR A 14 -16.70 30.24 0.71
C THR A 14 -16.45 29.53 2.04
N ALA A 15 -17.47 29.39 2.90
CA ALA A 15 -17.36 28.65 4.16
C ALA A 15 -17.13 27.14 3.93
N LEU A 16 -17.74 26.56 2.90
CA LEU A 16 -17.53 25.18 2.50
C LEU A 16 -16.11 24.97 1.94
N LEU A 17 -15.61 25.89 1.13
CA LEU A 17 -14.24 25.83 0.61
C LEU A 17 -13.20 25.98 1.72
N VAL A 18 -13.38 26.95 2.63
CA VAL A 18 -12.48 27.14 3.79
C VAL A 18 -12.53 25.94 4.76
N ASN A 19 -13.70 25.31 4.94
CA ASN A 19 -13.80 24.09 5.73
C ASN A 19 -13.17 22.89 5.00
N GLN A 20 -13.26 22.81 3.68
CA GLN A 20 -12.62 21.78 2.88
C GLN A 20 -11.09 21.94 2.89
N GLU A 21 -10.56 23.16 2.75
CA GLU A 21 -9.12 23.44 2.86
C GLU A 21 -8.61 23.19 4.29
N ARG A 22 -9.36 23.59 5.34
CA ARG A 22 -9.02 23.26 6.73
C ARG A 22 -9.05 21.76 7.00
N ARG A 23 -9.97 21.03 6.39
CA ARG A 23 -10.04 19.56 6.51
C ARG A 23 -8.84 18.90 5.84
N PHE A 24 -8.38 19.40 4.69
CA PHE A 24 -7.15 18.95 4.03
C PHE A 24 -5.90 19.25 4.86
N LEU A 25 -5.82 20.40 5.51
CA LEU A 25 -4.70 20.81 6.39
C LEU A 25 -4.67 20.04 7.73
N LEU A 26 -5.75 19.33 8.09
CA LEU A 26 -5.87 18.56 9.33
C LEU A 26 -5.84 17.04 9.11
N MET A 27 -5.77 16.59 7.85
CA MET A 27 -5.68 15.14 7.56
C MET A 27 -4.34 14.59 8.05
N GLY A 28 -4.36 13.35 8.47
CA GLY A 28 -3.17 12.63 8.91
C GLY A 28 -2.19 12.35 7.78
N LYS A 29 -1.08 11.76 8.14
CA LYS A 29 -0.07 11.24 7.20
C LYS A 29 -0.23 9.74 7.08
N LEU A 30 -0.26 9.24 5.85
CA LEU A 30 -0.27 7.80 5.54
C LEU A 30 1.00 7.42 4.78
N ILE A 31 1.84 6.62 5.43
CA ILE A 31 3.11 6.14 4.86
C ILE A 31 3.03 4.64 4.63
N VAL A 32 3.37 4.20 3.43
CA VAL A 32 3.26 2.80 3.02
C VAL A 32 4.63 2.24 2.66
N ILE A 33 4.95 1.06 3.21
CA ILE A 33 6.07 0.24 2.74
C ILE A 33 5.52 -0.82 1.79
N GLU A 34 6.04 -0.84 0.57
CA GLU A 34 5.62 -1.75 -0.48
C GLU A 34 6.81 -2.52 -1.08
N GLY A 35 6.55 -3.60 -1.81
CA GLY A 35 7.52 -4.46 -2.49
C GLY A 35 6.95 -5.87 -2.69
N THR A 36 7.59 -6.69 -3.50
CA THR A 36 7.19 -8.09 -3.74
C THR A 36 7.40 -8.97 -2.50
N ASP A 37 6.84 -10.17 -2.51
CA ASP A 37 7.08 -11.13 -1.44
C ASP A 37 8.56 -11.51 -1.38
N GLY A 38 9.08 -11.68 -0.17
CA GLY A 38 10.51 -11.87 0.06
C GLY A 38 11.40 -10.62 -0.07
N SER A 39 10.84 -9.40 -0.26
CA SER A 39 11.66 -8.18 -0.37
C SER A 39 12.14 -7.59 0.97
N GLY A 40 11.84 -8.23 2.10
CA GLY A 40 12.24 -7.73 3.42
C GLY A 40 11.33 -6.66 4.03
N LYS A 41 10.16 -6.38 3.41
CA LYS A 41 9.17 -5.40 3.91
C LYS A 41 8.88 -5.51 5.40
N SER A 42 8.49 -6.69 5.86
CA SER A 42 8.09 -6.89 7.26
C SER A 42 9.22 -6.61 8.24
N THR A 43 10.48 -6.90 7.87
CA THR A 43 11.66 -6.56 8.66
C THR A 43 11.83 -5.05 8.74
N GLN A 44 11.81 -4.37 7.61
CA GLN A 44 11.96 -2.92 7.54
C GLN A 44 10.80 -2.18 8.21
N PHE A 45 9.58 -2.68 8.04
CA PHE A 45 8.40 -2.12 8.68
C PHE A 45 8.43 -2.26 10.21
N ARG A 46 8.89 -3.41 10.71
CA ARG A 46 9.11 -3.59 12.16
C ARG A 46 10.14 -2.58 12.69
N LEU A 47 11.29 -2.47 12.05
CA LEU A 47 12.34 -1.54 12.46
C LEU A 47 11.85 -0.08 12.41
N LEU A 48 11.12 0.28 11.36
CA LEU A 48 10.52 1.61 11.23
C LEU A 48 9.57 1.91 12.39
N THR A 49 8.63 1.00 12.67
CA THR A 49 7.65 1.20 13.75
C THR A 49 8.31 1.28 15.12
N GLU A 50 9.33 0.45 15.40
CA GLU A 50 10.11 0.50 16.65
C GLU A 50 10.87 1.83 16.79
N ARG A 51 11.40 2.38 15.71
CA ARG A 51 12.13 3.65 15.74
C ARG A 51 11.19 4.84 15.94
N VAL A 52 10.10 4.91 15.17
CA VAL A 52 9.10 5.98 15.27
C VAL A 52 8.49 6.02 16.69
N GLU A 53 8.21 4.85 17.29
CA GLU A 53 7.74 4.75 18.67
C GLU A 53 8.79 5.25 19.69
N ARG A 54 10.04 4.83 19.54
CA ARG A 54 11.16 5.25 20.41
C ARG A 54 11.40 6.76 20.37
N GLU A 55 11.13 7.39 19.23
CA GLU A 55 11.24 8.85 19.05
C GLU A 55 10.00 9.60 19.56
N GLY A 56 9.02 8.89 20.08
CA GLY A 56 7.86 9.47 20.78
C GLY A 56 6.70 9.85 19.86
N HIS A 57 6.73 9.48 18.59
CA HIS A 57 5.61 9.70 17.69
C HIS A 57 4.48 8.71 17.97
N LYS A 58 3.25 9.23 18.00
CA LYS A 58 2.05 8.40 18.07
C LYS A 58 1.60 8.03 16.65
N PHE A 59 1.33 6.77 16.41
CA PHE A 59 0.88 6.29 15.11
C PHE A 59 -0.05 5.09 15.22
N GLN A 60 -0.83 4.85 14.16
CA GLN A 60 -1.52 3.59 13.94
C GLN A 60 -0.68 2.70 13.03
N LYS A 61 -0.53 1.43 13.43
CA LYS A 61 0.17 0.41 12.65
C LYS A 61 -0.82 -0.45 11.91
N LEU A 62 -0.68 -0.53 10.59
CA LEU A 62 -1.51 -1.36 9.73
C LEU A 62 -0.66 -2.40 8.99
N VAL A 63 -1.25 -3.56 8.76
CA VAL A 63 -0.70 -4.61 7.90
C VAL A 63 -1.84 -5.17 7.07
N PHE A 64 -1.72 -5.13 5.76
CA PHE A 64 -2.71 -5.70 4.86
C PHE A 64 -2.17 -6.93 4.12
N PRO A 65 -3.02 -7.94 3.85
CA PRO A 65 -4.43 -8.06 4.28
C PRO A 65 -4.58 -8.27 5.79
N GLN A 66 -5.74 -7.90 6.32
CA GLN A 66 -6.07 -8.15 7.73
C GLN A 66 -6.66 -9.57 7.91
N TYR A 67 -5.83 -10.58 7.79
CA TYR A 67 -6.24 -12.00 7.74
C TYR A 67 -7.10 -12.48 8.91
N LYS A 68 -7.06 -11.79 10.05
CA LYS A 68 -7.87 -12.14 11.24
C LYS A 68 -9.28 -11.56 11.18
N GLU A 69 -9.53 -10.60 10.30
CA GLU A 69 -10.82 -9.94 10.17
C GLU A 69 -11.69 -10.68 9.15
N GLU A 70 -13.01 -10.63 9.36
CA GLU A 70 -13.98 -11.24 8.44
C GLU A 70 -13.97 -10.59 7.05
N SER A 71 -13.60 -9.31 6.97
CA SER A 71 -13.46 -8.57 5.71
C SER A 71 -12.48 -9.20 4.74
N SER A 72 -11.52 -9.98 5.23
CA SER A 72 -10.51 -10.67 4.41
C SER A 72 -10.91 -12.11 4.01
N ALA A 73 -12.15 -12.55 4.25
CA ALA A 73 -12.58 -13.91 3.92
C ALA A 73 -12.35 -14.27 2.44
N LEU A 74 -12.77 -13.41 1.50
CA LEU A 74 -12.57 -13.62 0.07
C LEU A 74 -11.10 -13.63 -0.33
N ILE A 75 -10.25 -12.87 0.36
CA ILE A 75 -8.81 -12.89 0.15
C ILE A 75 -8.23 -14.25 0.56
N ARG A 76 -8.63 -14.78 1.72
CA ARG A 76 -8.17 -16.10 2.18
C ARG A 76 -8.60 -17.21 1.22
N MET A 77 -9.84 -17.19 0.73
CA MET A 77 -10.35 -18.12 -0.28
C MET A 77 -9.54 -18.03 -1.59
N TYR A 78 -9.28 -16.81 -2.06
CA TYR A 78 -8.50 -16.58 -3.26
C TYR A 78 -7.06 -17.09 -3.11
N LEU A 79 -6.35 -16.70 -2.07
CA LEU A 79 -4.96 -17.10 -1.82
C LEU A 79 -4.84 -18.61 -1.49
N GLY A 80 -5.90 -19.19 -0.90
CA GLY A 80 -6.03 -20.64 -0.66
C GLY A 80 -6.36 -21.46 -1.90
N GLY A 81 -6.57 -20.82 -3.06
CA GLY A 81 -6.81 -21.50 -4.33
C GLY A 81 -8.27 -21.98 -4.54
N GLU A 82 -9.24 -21.52 -3.72
CA GLU A 82 -10.65 -21.91 -3.88
C GLU A 82 -11.29 -21.36 -5.17
N PHE A 83 -10.72 -20.30 -5.75
CA PHE A 83 -11.19 -19.69 -7.00
C PHE A 83 -10.31 -20.04 -8.21
N GLY A 84 -9.37 -20.97 -8.06
CA GLY A 84 -8.41 -21.40 -9.05
C GLY A 84 -7.02 -21.55 -8.47
N SER A 85 -6.19 -22.37 -9.09
CA SER A 85 -4.86 -22.73 -8.58
C SER A 85 -3.75 -21.74 -8.98
N LYS A 86 -4.07 -20.79 -9.88
CA LYS A 86 -3.12 -19.78 -10.36
C LYS A 86 -3.62 -18.38 -10.03
N PRO A 87 -2.71 -17.41 -9.78
CA PRO A 87 -3.09 -16.02 -9.58
C PRO A 87 -3.96 -15.44 -10.70
N THR A 88 -3.75 -15.91 -11.93
CA THR A 88 -4.44 -15.46 -13.15
C THR A 88 -5.83 -16.05 -13.34
N ASP A 89 -6.24 -17.05 -12.56
CA ASP A 89 -7.59 -17.65 -12.66
C ASP A 89 -8.68 -16.65 -12.16
N VAL A 90 -8.29 -15.65 -11.36
CA VAL A 90 -9.15 -14.56 -10.95
C VAL A 90 -8.68 -13.26 -11.61
N SER A 91 -9.61 -12.54 -12.27
CA SER A 91 -9.26 -11.29 -12.96
C SER A 91 -8.65 -10.26 -12.01
N ALA A 92 -7.81 -9.36 -12.56
CA ALA A 92 -7.20 -8.28 -11.82
C ALA A 92 -8.23 -7.44 -11.05
N TYR A 93 -9.35 -7.14 -11.69
CA TYR A 93 -10.46 -6.33 -11.13
C TYR A 93 -11.17 -7.04 -9.98
N ALA A 94 -11.51 -8.32 -10.14
CA ALA A 94 -12.21 -9.07 -9.10
C ALA A 94 -11.32 -9.27 -7.85
N ALA A 95 -10.08 -9.68 -8.04
CA ALA A 95 -9.14 -9.83 -6.93
C ALA A 95 -8.91 -8.48 -6.22
N SER A 96 -8.76 -7.38 -6.96
CA SER A 96 -8.61 -6.04 -6.38
C SER A 96 -9.80 -5.65 -5.50
N ALA A 97 -11.01 -6.01 -5.90
CA ALA A 97 -12.21 -5.72 -5.10
C ALA A 97 -12.19 -6.46 -3.74
N PHE A 98 -11.68 -7.69 -3.68
CA PHE A 98 -11.55 -8.42 -2.41
C PHE A 98 -10.65 -7.68 -1.42
N TYR A 99 -9.49 -7.23 -1.88
CA TYR A 99 -8.55 -6.45 -1.07
C TYR A 99 -9.08 -5.05 -0.73
N ALA A 100 -9.80 -4.41 -1.63
CA ALA A 100 -10.38 -3.09 -1.39
C ALA A 100 -11.44 -3.10 -0.29
N VAL A 101 -12.29 -4.16 -0.22
CA VAL A 101 -13.28 -4.33 0.85
C VAL A 101 -12.60 -4.48 2.21
N ASP A 102 -11.50 -5.21 2.30
CA ASP A 102 -10.73 -5.36 3.54
C ASP A 102 -10.15 -4.02 4.01
N ARG A 103 -9.54 -3.24 3.10
CA ARG A 103 -9.05 -1.90 3.39
C ARG A 103 -10.14 -0.94 3.83
N TYR A 104 -11.27 -0.95 3.13
CA TYR A 104 -12.41 -0.09 3.46
C TYR A 104 -12.99 -0.40 4.84
N ALA A 105 -13.18 -1.70 5.16
CA ALA A 105 -13.66 -2.13 6.46
C ALA A 105 -12.68 -1.69 7.57
N SER A 106 -11.38 -1.87 7.36
CA SER A 106 -10.34 -1.42 8.26
C SER A 106 -10.36 0.09 8.48
N TYR A 107 -10.46 0.88 7.39
CA TYR A 107 -10.56 2.34 7.47
C TYR A 107 -11.74 2.77 8.34
N LYS A 108 -12.92 2.22 8.08
CA LYS A 108 -14.14 2.60 8.80
C LYS A 108 -14.14 2.17 10.27
N LYS A 109 -13.54 1.02 10.60
CA LYS A 109 -13.62 0.44 11.95
C LYS A 109 -12.45 0.81 12.86
N VAL A 110 -11.24 1.06 12.27
CA VAL A 110 -10.00 1.05 13.05
C VAL A 110 -9.27 2.37 13.02
N TRP A 111 -8.95 2.90 11.85
CA TRP A 111 -7.97 3.98 11.74
C TRP A 111 -8.46 5.26 11.06
N GLY A 112 -9.64 5.26 10.46
CA GLY A 112 -10.16 6.43 9.72
C GLY A 112 -10.33 7.65 10.61
N GLU A 113 -10.94 7.49 11.79
CA GLU A 113 -11.10 8.60 12.74
C GLU A 113 -9.75 9.18 13.20
N TRP A 114 -8.78 8.31 13.50
CA TRP A 114 -7.43 8.73 13.86
C TRP A 114 -6.75 9.53 12.74
N TYR A 115 -6.85 9.05 11.50
CA TYR A 115 -6.30 9.71 10.32
C TYR A 115 -6.99 11.06 10.07
N GLU A 116 -8.32 11.13 10.14
CA GLU A 116 -9.10 12.36 9.94
C GLU A 116 -8.83 13.44 11.03
N GLN A 117 -8.27 13.04 12.17
CA GLN A 117 -7.84 13.93 13.26
C GLN A 117 -6.35 14.33 13.16
N GLY A 118 -5.68 14.06 12.07
CA GLY A 118 -4.27 14.44 11.86
C GLY A 118 -3.27 13.36 12.32
N GLY A 119 -3.72 12.12 12.57
CA GLY A 119 -2.87 11.05 13.06
C GLY A 119 -1.97 10.42 12.02
N LEU A 120 -0.78 10.02 12.42
CA LEU A 120 0.15 9.25 11.58
C LEU A 120 -0.32 7.79 11.45
N VAL A 121 -0.27 7.28 10.24
CA VAL A 121 -0.56 5.88 9.90
C VAL A 121 0.62 5.29 9.13
N LEU A 122 1.18 4.20 9.64
CA LEU A 122 2.22 3.42 8.98
C LEU A 122 1.61 2.09 8.52
N SER A 123 1.76 1.76 7.25
CA SER A 123 1.17 0.56 6.66
C SER A 123 2.21 -0.32 5.96
N ASP A 124 2.23 -1.62 6.30
CA ASP A 124 2.85 -2.67 5.48
C ASP A 124 1.80 -3.12 4.47
N ARG A 125 1.99 -2.76 3.20
CA ARG A 125 1.02 -2.87 2.10
C ARG A 125 -0.20 -1.94 2.24
N TYR A 126 -0.81 -1.65 1.08
CA TYR A 126 -2.04 -0.87 0.98
C TYR A 126 -2.69 -1.12 -0.39
N THR A 127 -3.36 -0.11 -0.97
CA THR A 127 -3.87 -0.13 -2.36
C THR A 127 -2.75 -0.40 -3.36
N THR A 128 -1.54 0.02 -3.03
CA THR A 128 -0.29 -0.17 -3.76
C THR A 128 -0.01 -1.62 -4.11
N SER A 129 -0.38 -2.57 -3.23
CA SER A 129 -0.22 -4.00 -3.51
C SER A 129 -1.09 -4.49 -4.68
N ASN A 130 -2.26 -3.90 -4.91
CA ASN A 130 -3.05 -4.19 -6.10
C ASN A 130 -2.37 -3.69 -7.38
N ALA A 131 -1.69 -2.53 -7.31
CA ALA A 131 -0.91 -2.00 -8.43
C ALA A 131 0.34 -2.86 -8.74
N VAL A 132 0.91 -3.55 -7.74
CA VAL A 132 2.04 -4.48 -7.93
C VAL A 132 1.55 -5.84 -8.44
N HIS A 133 0.61 -6.46 -7.72
CA HIS A 133 0.22 -7.85 -7.92
C HIS A 133 -0.93 -8.02 -8.92
N GLN A 134 -1.94 -7.17 -8.89
CA GLN A 134 -3.08 -7.35 -9.79
C GLN A 134 -2.82 -6.72 -11.17
N ALA A 135 -2.15 -5.57 -11.24
CA ALA A 135 -1.77 -4.99 -12.52
C ALA A 135 -0.79 -5.88 -13.32
N SER A 136 -0.07 -6.81 -12.66
CA SER A 136 0.80 -7.77 -13.34
C SER A 136 0.06 -8.78 -14.22
N LYS A 137 -1.26 -8.90 -14.05
CA LYS A 137 -2.13 -9.76 -14.87
C LYS A 137 -2.57 -9.09 -16.17
N GLU A 138 -2.28 -7.80 -16.30
CA GLU A 138 -2.64 -6.98 -17.47
C GLU A 138 -1.36 -6.58 -18.22
N GLU A 139 -1.45 -6.46 -19.55
CA GLU A 139 -0.32 -6.14 -20.42
C GLU A 139 -0.56 -4.89 -21.24
N GLY A 140 0.52 -4.19 -21.59
CA GLY A 140 0.50 -3.02 -22.46
C GLY A 140 -0.46 -1.94 -21.99
N GLU A 141 -1.32 -1.44 -22.89
CA GLU A 141 -2.27 -0.38 -22.59
C GLU A 141 -3.29 -0.76 -21.50
N LYS A 142 -3.61 -2.06 -21.39
CA LYS A 142 -4.55 -2.54 -20.35
C LYS A 142 -3.98 -2.36 -18.96
N GLN A 143 -2.67 -2.50 -18.76
CA GLN A 143 -2.02 -2.28 -17.48
C GLN A 143 -2.17 -0.81 -17.03
N GLY A 144 -1.94 0.15 -17.93
CA GLY A 144 -2.15 1.58 -17.65
C GLY A 144 -3.63 1.91 -17.36
N ALA A 145 -4.55 1.31 -18.12
CA ALA A 145 -5.99 1.45 -17.87
C ALA A 145 -6.40 0.87 -16.52
N PHE A 146 -5.83 -0.27 -16.12
CA PHE A 146 -6.05 -0.86 -14.81
C PHE A 146 -5.53 0.02 -13.67
N LEU A 147 -4.31 0.56 -13.78
CA LEU A 147 -3.75 1.47 -12.77
C LEU A 147 -4.64 2.71 -12.57
N LYS A 148 -5.11 3.32 -13.68
CA LYS A 148 -6.05 4.43 -13.62
C LYS A 148 -7.36 4.04 -12.92
N TRP A 149 -7.95 2.90 -13.32
CA TRP A 149 -9.18 2.39 -12.69
C TRP A 149 -8.98 2.11 -11.20
N LEU A 150 -7.85 1.52 -10.80
CA LEU A 150 -7.55 1.21 -9.41
C LEU A 150 -7.53 2.48 -8.54
N TYR A 151 -6.90 3.54 -9.04
CA TYR A 151 -6.88 4.85 -8.39
C TYR A 151 -8.29 5.40 -8.21
N GLU A 152 -9.06 5.48 -9.29
CA GLU A 152 -10.44 5.96 -9.27
C GLU A 152 -11.33 5.11 -8.34
N PHE A 153 -11.16 3.79 -8.36
CA PHE A 153 -11.97 2.87 -7.55
C PHE A 153 -11.71 3.05 -6.06
N GLU A 154 -10.45 2.98 -5.64
CA GLU A 154 -10.14 2.97 -4.20
C GLU A 154 -10.11 4.38 -3.60
N TYR A 155 -9.56 5.37 -4.29
CA TYR A 155 -9.45 6.71 -3.73
C TYR A 155 -10.68 7.58 -4.00
N ASP A 156 -11.20 7.59 -5.24
CA ASP A 156 -12.31 8.47 -5.58
C ASP A 156 -13.67 7.87 -5.22
N LYS A 157 -13.89 6.55 -5.44
CA LYS A 157 -15.20 5.92 -5.24
C LYS A 157 -15.37 5.37 -3.83
N LEU A 158 -14.37 4.68 -3.27
CA LEU A 158 -14.41 4.18 -1.90
C LEU A 158 -14.00 5.27 -0.90
N GLY A 159 -13.33 6.33 -1.33
CA GLY A 159 -12.87 7.42 -0.48
C GLY A 159 -11.79 7.00 0.52
N LEU A 160 -10.99 6.02 0.17
CA LEU A 160 -9.81 5.66 0.96
C LEU A 160 -8.75 6.76 0.82
N PRO A 161 -8.00 7.09 1.88
CA PRO A 161 -6.92 8.06 1.79
C PRO A 161 -5.84 7.64 0.79
N CYS A 162 -5.36 8.58 -0.03
CA CYS A 162 -4.17 8.38 -0.83
C CYS A 162 -2.93 8.48 0.07
N PRO A 163 -1.93 7.60 -0.06
CA PRO A 163 -0.69 7.71 0.71
C PRO A 163 0.07 9.00 0.42
N ASP A 164 0.62 9.62 1.48
CA ASP A 164 1.54 10.76 1.37
C ASP A 164 2.93 10.33 0.92
N LEU A 165 3.34 9.12 1.31
CA LEU A 165 4.62 8.52 0.93
C LEU A 165 4.44 7.02 0.71
N VAL A 166 4.89 6.54 -0.43
CA VAL A 166 5.04 5.11 -0.71
C VAL A 166 6.51 4.81 -0.96
N ILE A 167 7.06 3.89 -0.18
CA ILE A 167 8.43 3.41 -0.32
C ILE A 167 8.39 1.99 -0.88
N TYR A 168 8.82 1.83 -2.13
CA TYR A 168 8.87 0.54 -2.81
C TYR A 168 10.27 -0.07 -2.68
N LEU A 169 10.36 -1.24 -2.05
CA LEU A 169 11.61 -2.00 -1.92
C LEU A 169 11.84 -2.85 -3.16
N ASP A 170 12.75 -2.41 -4.03
CA ASP A 170 13.14 -3.15 -5.24
C ASP A 170 14.22 -4.18 -4.93
N VAL A 171 13.84 -5.44 -4.89
CA VAL A 171 14.73 -6.60 -4.74
C VAL A 171 14.61 -7.49 -5.97
N PRO A 172 15.72 -7.88 -6.63
CA PRO A 172 15.70 -8.84 -7.72
C PRO A 172 15.11 -10.20 -7.30
N THR A 173 14.41 -10.85 -8.22
CA THR A 173 13.63 -12.07 -7.93
C THR A 173 14.48 -13.20 -7.40
N ASP A 174 15.73 -13.34 -7.85
CA ASP A 174 16.68 -14.37 -7.38
C ASP A 174 16.94 -14.23 -5.86
N PHE A 175 17.06 -12.99 -5.37
CA PHE A 175 17.23 -12.71 -3.95
C PHE A 175 15.96 -12.92 -3.15
N THR A 176 14.78 -12.53 -3.68
CA THR A 176 13.51 -12.74 -2.99
C THR A 176 13.18 -14.23 -2.86
N GLU A 177 13.47 -15.04 -3.87
CA GLU A 177 13.32 -16.49 -3.81
C GLU A 177 14.16 -17.10 -2.69
N MET A 178 15.43 -16.71 -2.60
CA MET A 178 16.33 -17.18 -1.53
C MET A 178 15.79 -16.79 -0.13
N MET A 179 15.29 -15.57 0.02
CA MET A 179 14.74 -15.09 1.30
C MET A 179 13.43 -15.79 1.68
N MET A 180 12.55 -16.09 0.72
CA MET A 180 11.32 -16.84 0.94
C MET A 180 11.60 -18.27 1.39
N ARG A 181 12.51 -18.98 0.71
CA ARG A 181 12.95 -20.35 1.09
C ARG A 181 13.53 -20.38 2.51
N GLY A 182 14.34 -19.36 2.87
CA GLY A 182 14.88 -19.23 4.23
C GLY A 182 13.78 -19.04 5.28
N ARG A 183 12.74 -18.25 4.98
CA ARG A 183 11.59 -18.03 5.86
C ARG A 183 10.77 -19.31 6.04
N GLU A 184 10.43 -20.02 4.96
CA GLU A 184 9.68 -21.28 5.01
C GLU A 184 10.39 -22.32 5.88
N ALA A 185 11.69 -22.48 5.70
CA ALA A 185 12.50 -23.38 6.51
C ALA A 185 12.49 -23.01 8.01
N ALA A 186 12.44 -21.72 8.34
CA ALA A 186 12.46 -21.23 9.71
C ALA A 186 11.07 -21.25 10.39
N THR A 187 9.96 -21.09 9.65
CA THR A 187 8.61 -20.89 10.21
C THR A 187 7.65 -22.03 9.94
N ASN A 188 8.01 -23.00 9.11
CA ASN A 188 7.15 -24.10 8.67
C ASN A 188 5.81 -23.61 8.07
N THR A 189 5.83 -22.45 7.40
CA THR A 189 4.67 -21.89 6.70
C THR A 189 4.66 -22.37 5.25
N HIS A 190 3.45 -22.59 4.70
CA HIS A 190 3.29 -22.94 3.28
C HIS A 190 3.11 -21.69 2.44
N ALA A 191 3.76 -21.65 1.28
CA ALA A 191 3.58 -20.63 0.27
C ALA A 191 2.13 -20.58 -0.26
N ASP A 192 1.56 -19.41 -0.43
CA ASP A 192 0.27 -19.21 -1.10
C ASP A 192 0.42 -19.30 -2.64
N ILE A 193 -0.69 -19.14 -3.38
CA ILE A 193 -0.67 -19.25 -4.85
C ILE A 193 0.20 -18.20 -5.53
N HIS A 194 0.45 -17.05 -4.90
CA HIS A 194 1.33 -16.01 -5.43
C HIS A 194 2.80 -16.38 -5.21
N GLU A 195 3.14 -16.85 -4.02
CA GLU A 195 4.50 -17.20 -3.62
C GLU A 195 5.01 -18.46 -4.33
N GLN A 196 4.10 -19.34 -4.78
CA GLN A 196 4.44 -20.57 -5.53
C GLN A 196 4.80 -20.30 -7.01
N ASP A 197 4.42 -19.16 -7.57
CA ASP A 197 4.63 -18.81 -8.98
C ASP A 197 5.74 -17.77 -9.15
N MET A 198 6.96 -18.24 -9.38
CA MET A 198 8.15 -17.40 -9.52
C MET A 198 8.12 -16.51 -10.76
N GLU A 199 7.49 -16.97 -11.86
CA GLU A 199 7.32 -16.15 -13.06
C GLU A 199 6.35 -15.01 -12.81
N TYR A 200 5.27 -15.31 -12.09
CA TYR A 200 4.34 -14.29 -11.61
C TYR A 200 5.03 -13.26 -10.70
N LEU A 201 5.86 -13.69 -9.74
CA LEU A 201 6.59 -12.77 -8.87
C LEU A 201 7.60 -11.90 -9.64
N ALA A 202 8.28 -12.45 -10.64
CA ALA A 202 9.16 -11.68 -11.51
C ALA A 202 8.37 -10.62 -12.31
N THR A 203 7.16 -10.97 -12.75
CA THR A 203 6.25 -10.03 -13.41
C THR A 203 5.75 -8.97 -12.43
N CYS A 204 5.39 -9.36 -11.20
CA CYS A 204 5.01 -8.42 -10.14
C CYS A 204 6.11 -7.38 -9.85
N ARG A 205 7.38 -7.80 -9.82
CA ARG A 205 8.49 -6.86 -9.65
C ARG A 205 8.58 -5.84 -10.79
N ARG A 206 8.48 -6.29 -12.05
CA ARG A 206 8.49 -5.38 -13.22
C ARG A 206 7.32 -4.40 -13.16
N THR A 207 6.13 -4.91 -12.86
CA THR A 207 4.91 -4.12 -12.72
C THR A 207 5.00 -3.15 -11.54
N GLY A 208 5.57 -3.58 -10.40
CA GLY A 208 5.77 -2.71 -9.24
C GLY A 208 6.66 -1.50 -9.55
N LYS A 209 7.73 -1.69 -10.35
CA LYS A 209 8.57 -0.57 -10.81
C LYS A 209 7.81 0.35 -11.76
N ALA A 210 7.05 -0.19 -12.70
CA ALA A 210 6.21 0.61 -13.59
C ALA A 210 5.11 1.38 -12.82
N ALA A 211 4.49 0.75 -11.81
CA ALA A 211 3.53 1.41 -10.94
C ALA A 211 4.17 2.51 -10.08
N ALA A 212 5.40 2.28 -9.59
CA ALA A 212 6.16 3.27 -8.84
C ALA A 212 6.46 4.51 -9.71
N GLU A 213 6.85 4.33 -10.97
CA GLU A 213 7.03 5.41 -11.92
C GLU A 213 5.69 6.12 -12.23
N TYR A 214 4.62 5.36 -12.47
CA TYR A 214 3.30 5.90 -12.81
C TYR A 214 2.70 6.77 -11.69
N TYR A 215 2.86 6.34 -10.43
CA TYR A 215 2.29 7.03 -9.26
C TYR A 215 3.29 7.93 -8.52
N GLY A 216 4.55 7.96 -8.93
CA GLY A 216 5.59 8.78 -8.27
C GLY A 216 6.06 8.23 -6.92
N TRP A 217 6.09 6.89 -6.74
CA TRP A 217 6.60 6.29 -5.50
C TRP A 217 8.11 6.39 -5.39
N THR A 218 8.61 6.43 -4.18
CA THR A 218 10.06 6.37 -3.92
C THR A 218 10.53 4.93 -3.96
N VAL A 219 11.48 4.63 -4.85
CA VAL A 219 12.06 3.29 -5.01
C VAL A 219 13.39 3.20 -4.30
N ILE A 220 13.52 2.25 -3.36
CA ILE A 220 14.80 1.92 -2.72
C ILE A 220 15.37 0.67 -3.36
N GLN A 221 16.58 0.81 -3.96
CA GLN A 221 17.34 -0.32 -4.49
C GLN A 221 17.99 -1.08 -3.33
N CYS A 222 17.48 -2.29 -3.06
CA CYS A 222 17.96 -3.11 -1.95
C CYS A 222 19.20 -3.95 -2.28
N VAL A 223 19.57 -4.01 -3.57
CA VAL A 223 20.79 -4.69 -4.04
C VAL A 223 21.72 -3.67 -4.69
N LYS A 224 22.99 -3.73 -4.33
CA LYS A 224 24.05 -2.90 -4.89
C LYS A 224 25.27 -3.77 -5.18
N ASP A 225 25.90 -3.57 -6.33
CA ASP A 225 27.10 -4.29 -6.77
C ASP A 225 26.97 -5.83 -6.68
N GLY A 226 25.76 -6.35 -6.98
CA GLY A 226 25.45 -7.78 -6.97
C GLY A 226 25.22 -8.39 -5.58
N ALA A 227 25.17 -7.58 -4.52
CA ALA A 227 24.91 -8.04 -3.15
C ALA A 227 23.75 -7.30 -2.50
N MET A 228 23.03 -7.98 -1.60
CA MET A 228 22.04 -7.32 -0.74
C MET A 228 22.73 -6.28 0.14
N ARG A 229 22.16 -5.08 0.21
CA ARG A 229 22.54 -4.07 1.20
C ARG A 229 22.20 -4.56 2.61
N SER A 230 22.88 -4.05 3.61
CA SER A 230 22.57 -4.41 5.00
C SER A 230 21.15 -3.95 5.38
N ILE A 231 20.58 -4.62 6.35
CA ILE A 231 19.25 -4.28 6.89
C ILE A 231 19.27 -2.84 7.43
N GLU A 232 20.35 -2.49 8.11
CA GLU A 232 20.58 -1.18 8.73
C GLU A 232 20.68 -0.06 7.68
N ASP A 233 21.43 -0.30 6.60
CA ASP A 233 21.61 0.69 5.53
C ASP A 233 20.30 0.99 4.80
N ILE A 234 19.49 -0.04 4.50
CA ILE A 234 18.15 0.12 3.93
C ILE A 234 17.24 0.85 4.93
N HIS A 235 17.30 0.49 6.20
CA HIS A 235 16.50 1.11 7.25
C HIS A 235 16.79 2.60 7.41
N GLU A 236 18.08 3.01 7.40
CA GLU A 236 18.44 4.42 7.51
C GLU A 236 17.91 5.24 6.32
N GLU A 237 17.93 4.68 5.11
CA GLU A 237 17.35 5.35 3.95
C GLU A 237 15.82 5.48 4.05
N ILE A 238 15.12 4.41 4.48
CA ILE A 238 13.67 4.45 4.74
C ILE A 238 13.35 5.52 5.78
N TYR A 239 14.08 5.50 6.90
CA TYR A 239 13.79 6.41 8.00
C TYR A 239 13.99 7.88 7.62
N ARG A 240 15.05 8.20 6.86
CA ARG A 240 15.27 9.56 6.36
C ARG A 240 14.07 10.06 5.54
N LEU A 241 13.56 9.25 4.60
CA LEU A 241 12.38 9.59 3.79
C LEU A 241 11.13 9.80 4.65
N VAL A 242 10.95 8.96 5.67
CA VAL A 242 9.84 9.09 6.62
C VAL A 242 9.97 10.37 7.44
N ALA A 243 11.15 10.67 7.99
CA ALA A 243 11.39 11.89 8.76
C ALA A 243 11.13 13.15 7.92
N GLU A 244 11.64 13.20 6.69
CA GLU A 244 11.36 14.28 5.74
C GLU A 244 9.84 14.44 5.48
N CYS A 245 9.10 13.34 5.37
CA CYS A 245 7.64 13.38 5.19
C CYS A 245 6.91 13.90 6.45
N LEU A 246 7.44 13.64 7.66
CA LEU A 246 6.82 14.07 8.91
C LEU A 246 7.09 15.55 9.25
N GLU A 247 8.16 16.15 8.72
CA GLU A 247 8.53 17.56 8.97
C GLU A 247 7.71 18.56 8.11
N VAL A 248 7.03 18.09 7.05
CA VAL A 248 6.20 18.88 6.14
C VAL A 248 4.74 18.84 6.57
#